data_d4ebec675e2e8f69e5f86928fe8ea542
#
_entry.id   d4ebec675e2e8f69e5f86928fe8ea542
#
_cell.length_a   1.000
_cell.length_b   1.000
_cell.length_c   1.000
_cell.angle_alpha   90.00
_cell.angle_beta   90.00
_cell.angle_gamma   90.00
#
_symmetry.space_group_name_H-M   'P 1'
#
loop_
_entity.id
_entity.type
_entity.pdbx_description
1 polymer ?
#
loop_
_entity_poly.entity_id
_entity_poly.type
_entity_poly.pdbx_seq_one_letter_code
_entity_poly.pdbx_strand_id
1 'polypeptide(L)'
;DGAGDFVTTMWGTGKGNQFEVKAEINFPHSLGIFYTAISQWLGFMKYGDEGKVMGLAPYGRPDRYLDALRKLVRVQKDGTFELDLDYFVHHAEGAAMTWEGGEPVIGTLFSPRLIELLGEARVPRAEITKQHEDVAAALQAMLEEAEFALVRKLARDTGQTTLCMAGGVAL
;
A
#
# COMPACT_ATOMS: atom_id res chain seq x y z
N ASP A 1 -3.86 6.67 1.09
CA ASP A 1 -4.16 6.47 2.51
C ASP A 1 -4.72 5.07 2.76
N GLY A 2 -4.91 4.67 4.02
CA GLY A 2 -5.54 3.39 4.35
C GLY A 2 -7.01 3.38 3.92
N ALA A 3 -7.82 4.19 4.55
CA ALA A 3 -9.19 4.51 4.16
C ALA A 3 -9.64 5.81 4.84
N GLY A 4 -10.40 6.62 4.11
CA GLY A 4 -11.12 7.77 4.66
C GLY A 4 -12.59 7.59 4.32
N ASP A 5 -13.42 7.22 5.30
CA ASP A 5 -14.77 6.70 5.10
C ASP A 5 -14.74 5.52 4.10
N PHE A 6 -15.13 5.73 2.86
CA PHE A 6 -15.07 4.71 1.80
C PHE A 6 -14.02 5.01 0.73
N VAL A 7 -13.50 6.23 0.65
CA VAL A 7 -12.51 6.64 -0.35
C VAL A 7 -11.11 6.32 0.16
N THR A 8 -10.32 5.61 -0.65
CA THR A 8 -8.92 5.27 -0.35
C THR A 8 -7.94 6.12 -1.15
N THR A 9 -8.35 6.53 -2.34
CA THR A 9 -7.57 7.41 -3.22
C THR A 9 -8.52 8.30 -3.99
N MET A 10 -8.26 9.59 -4.07
CA MET A 10 -8.99 10.50 -4.94
C MET A 10 -8.03 11.45 -5.66
N TRP A 11 -8.45 11.92 -6.81
CA TRP A 11 -7.70 12.92 -7.57
C TRP A 11 -8.61 13.90 -8.26
N GLY A 12 -8.04 15.05 -8.55
CA GLY A 12 -8.78 16.14 -9.14
C GLY A 12 -7.89 17.29 -9.56
N THR A 13 -8.51 18.43 -9.85
CA THR A 13 -7.82 19.65 -10.22
C THR A 13 -8.13 20.77 -9.23
N GLY A 14 -7.12 21.60 -8.91
CA GLY A 14 -7.25 22.74 -8.04
C GLY A 14 -6.92 24.04 -8.76
N LYS A 15 -7.69 25.12 -8.49
CA LYS A 15 -7.40 26.47 -8.97
C LYS A 15 -7.82 27.50 -7.92
N GLY A 16 -6.86 28.26 -7.41
CA GLY A 16 -7.12 29.18 -6.30
C GLY A 16 -7.54 28.42 -5.05
N ASN A 17 -8.74 28.68 -4.55
CA ASN A 17 -9.36 28.02 -3.39
C ASN A 17 -10.44 27.00 -3.78
N GLN A 18 -10.51 26.62 -5.04
CA GLN A 18 -11.47 25.65 -5.55
C GLN A 18 -10.76 24.34 -5.88
N PHE A 19 -11.38 23.22 -5.52
CA PHE A 19 -10.95 21.86 -5.85
C PHE A 19 -12.11 21.12 -6.50
N GLU A 20 -11.86 20.47 -7.63
CA GLU A 20 -12.82 19.65 -8.34
C GLU A 20 -12.35 18.20 -8.34
N VAL A 21 -13.05 17.31 -7.63
CA VAL A 21 -12.80 15.87 -7.67
C VAL A 21 -13.16 15.34 -9.04
N LYS A 22 -12.24 14.66 -9.70
CA LYS A 22 -12.44 14.03 -11.01
C LYS A 22 -12.82 12.57 -10.91
N ALA A 23 -12.17 11.85 -10.01
CA ALA A 23 -12.47 10.44 -9.76
C ALA A 23 -11.86 9.98 -8.43
N GLU A 24 -12.22 8.77 -8.03
CA GLU A 24 -11.80 8.16 -6.79
C GLU A 24 -11.67 6.64 -6.93
N ILE A 25 -10.90 6.03 -6.04
CA ILE A 25 -10.86 4.58 -5.80
C ILE A 25 -11.38 4.37 -4.38
N ASN A 26 -12.29 3.43 -4.26
CA ASN A 26 -12.98 3.16 -3.01
C ASN A 26 -12.49 1.88 -2.34
N PHE A 27 -12.78 1.75 -1.06
CA PHE A 27 -12.69 0.50 -0.34
C PHE A 27 -13.35 -0.64 -1.16
N PRO A 28 -12.73 -1.84 -1.23
CA PRO A 28 -11.60 -2.30 -0.42
C PRO A 28 -10.21 -2.09 -1.07
N HIS A 29 -10.10 -1.40 -2.19
CA HIS A 29 -8.86 -1.21 -2.93
C HIS A 29 -8.06 -0.03 -2.36
N SER A 30 -6.97 -0.32 -1.62
CA SER A 30 -6.15 0.68 -0.93
C SER A 30 -4.67 0.34 -0.98
N LEU A 31 -3.84 1.25 -1.48
CA LEU A 31 -2.38 1.11 -1.43
C LEU A 31 -1.84 1.18 0.00
N GLY A 32 -2.50 1.93 0.88
CA GLY A 32 -2.15 1.97 2.30
C GLY A 32 -2.37 0.62 2.97
N ILE A 33 -3.53 -0.02 2.77
CA ILE A 33 -3.80 -1.38 3.27
C ILE A 33 -2.81 -2.40 2.68
N PHE A 34 -2.50 -2.31 1.38
CA PHE A 34 -1.48 -3.16 0.76
C PHE A 34 -0.13 -3.01 1.45
N TYR A 35 0.32 -1.77 1.68
CA TYR A 35 1.62 -1.51 2.32
C TYR A 35 1.64 -1.99 3.77
N THR A 36 0.59 -1.71 4.54
CA THR A 36 0.47 -2.17 5.94
C THR A 36 0.44 -3.69 6.04
N ALA A 37 -0.32 -4.39 5.17
CA ALA A 37 -0.39 -5.86 5.18
C ALA A 37 0.99 -6.51 4.96
N ILE A 38 1.78 -6.01 4.02
CA ILE A 38 3.15 -6.51 3.80
C ILE A 38 4.08 -6.09 4.95
N SER A 39 3.91 -4.90 5.51
CA SER A 39 4.65 -4.47 6.70
C SER A 39 4.40 -5.42 7.88
N GLN A 40 3.15 -5.85 8.09
CA GLN A 40 2.79 -6.85 9.10
C GLN A 40 3.44 -8.21 8.80
N TRP A 41 3.42 -8.66 7.54
CA TRP A 41 4.10 -9.89 7.13
C TRP A 41 5.61 -9.81 7.41
N LEU A 42 6.23 -8.65 7.23
CA LEU A 42 7.62 -8.37 7.60
C LEU A 42 7.85 -8.27 9.13
N GLY A 43 6.79 -8.47 9.96
CA GLY A 43 6.86 -8.45 11.42
C GLY A 43 6.90 -7.06 12.04
N PHE A 44 6.53 -6.03 11.27
CA PHE A 44 6.36 -4.65 11.72
C PHE A 44 4.87 -4.41 11.95
N MET A 45 4.45 -4.56 13.21
CA MET A 45 3.02 -4.67 13.57
C MET A 45 2.42 -3.37 14.11
N LYS A 46 3.24 -2.36 14.41
CA LYS A 46 2.76 -1.12 15.00
C LYS A 46 2.30 -0.15 13.93
N TYR A 47 1.27 0.63 14.24
CA TYR A 47 0.87 1.76 13.42
C TYR A 47 2.05 2.73 13.19
N GLY A 48 2.33 3.07 11.93
CA GLY A 48 3.47 3.91 11.54
C GLY A 48 4.79 3.13 11.32
N ASP A 49 4.81 1.81 11.50
CA ASP A 49 5.99 0.99 11.21
C ASP A 49 6.30 0.92 9.70
N GLU A 50 5.38 1.36 8.84
CA GLU A 50 5.56 1.45 7.38
C GLU A 50 6.82 2.23 7.02
N GLY A 51 7.13 3.30 7.76
CA GLY A 51 8.36 4.06 7.59
C GLY A 51 9.64 3.26 7.84
N LYS A 52 9.60 2.24 8.71
CA LYS A 52 10.74 1.31 8.93
C LYS A 52 10.92 0.38 7.74
N VAL A 53 9.81 -0.09 7.15
CA VAL A 53 9.84 -0.94 5.95
C VAL A 53 10.34 -0.14 4.74
N MET A 54 9.92 1.11 4.59
CA MET A 54 10.46 2.03 3.60
C MET A 54 11.98 2.21 3.78
N GLY A 55 12.46 2.37 5.03
CA GLY A 55 13.89 2.42 5.34
C GLY A 55 14.65 1.11 5.11
N LEU A 56 13.95 -0.04 5.09
CA LEU A 56 14.53 -1.36 4.79
C LEU A 56 14.67 -1.60 3.27
N ALA A 57 13.78 -1.05 2.46
CA ALA A 57 13.72 -1.29 1.02
C ALA A 57 15.04 -1.07 0.25
N PRO A 58 15.88 -0.05 0.55
CA PRO A 58 17.15 0.16 -0.15
C PRO A 58 18.19 -0.96 0.01
N TYR A 59 18.03 -1.84 0.99
CA TYR A 59 18.94 -2.96 1.23
C TYR A 59 18.60 -4.20 0.41
N GLY A 60 17.39 -4.24 -0.19
CA GLY A 60 16.88 -5.37 -0.95
C GLY A 60 16.98 -5.24 -2.46
N ARG A 61 16.55 -6.28 -3.15
CA ARG A 61 16.47 -6.38 -4.61
C ARG A 61 15.01 -6.60 -5.04
N PRO A 62 14.35 -5.61 -5.64
CA PRO A 62 12.93 -5.70 -5.98
C PRO A 62 12.64 -6.78 -7.02
N ASP A 63 13.55 -7.05 -7.95
CA ASP A 63 13.41 -8.01 -9.03
C ASP A 63 13.07 -9.43 -8.55
N ARG A 64 13.39 -9.77 -7.30
CA ARG A 64 13.13 -11.10 -6.74
C ARG A 64 11.67 -11.37 -6.38
N TYR A 65 10.94 -10.34 -5.93
CA TYR A 65 9.56 -10.48 -5.44
C TYR A 65 8.56 -9.56 -6.14
N LEU A 66 8.98 -8.66 -7.03
CA LEU A 66 8.09 -7.72 -7.69
C LEU A 66 6.96 -8.44 -8.47
N ASP A 67 7.27 -9.51 -9.19
CA ASP A 67 6.24 -10.29 -9.90
C ASP A 67 5.27 -11.02 -8.96
N ALA A 68 5.71 -11.38 -7.75
CA ALA A 68 4.82 -11.88 -6.72
C ALA A 68 3.88 -10.78 -6.21
N LEU A 69 4.39 -9.58 -5.94
CA LEU A 69 3.58 -8.46 -5.44
C LEU A 69 2.65 -7.88 -6.52
N ARG A 70 2.98 -7.99 -7.80
CA ARG A 70 2.07 -7.67 -8.92
C ARG A 70 0.81 -8.56 -8.95
N LYS A 71 0.81 -9.71 -8.26
CA LYS A 71 -0.40 -10.50 -8.08
C LYS A 71 -1.35 -9.88 -7.05
N LEU A 72 -0.81 -9.12 -6.09
CA LEU A 72 -1.59 -8.47 -5.04
C LEU A 72 -2.21 -7.16 -5.52
N VAL A 73 -1.49 -6.43 -6.37
CA VAL A 73 -1.94 -5.13 -6.91
C VAL A 73 -1.93 -5.19 -8.43
N ARG A 74 -3.10 -5.07 -9.03
CA ARG A 74 -3.26 -5.07 -10.49
C ARG A 74 -3.41 -3.64 -10.98
N VAL A 75 -2.39 -3.12 -11.64
CA VAL A 75 -2.48 -1.83 -12.33
C VAL A 75 -3.29 -2.02 -13.61
N GLN A 76 -4.36 -1.25 -13.75
CA GLN A 76 -5.28 -1.32 -14.88
C GLN A 76 -4.73 -0.53 -16.09
N LYS A 77 -5.24 -0.82 -17.29
CA LYS A 77 -4.81 -0.15 -18.53
C LYS A 77 -5.05 1.36 -18.52
N ASP A 78 -6.06 1.81 -17.80
CA ASP A 78 -6.38 3.23 -17.66
C ASP A 78 -5.48 3.95 -16.64
N GLY A 79 -4.70 3.21 -15.85
CA GLY A 79 -3.77 3.72 -14.84
C GLY A 79 -4.33 3.69 -13.41
N THR A 80 -5.54 3.19 -13.22
CA THR A 80 -6.07 2.87 -11.88
C THR A 80 -5.50 1.55 -11.37
N PHE A 81 -5.84 1.16 -10.15
CA PHE A 81 -5.40 -0.11 -9.56
C PHE A 81 -6.53 -0.81 -8.81
N GLU A 82 -6.39 -2.10 -8.65
CA GLU A 82 -7.23 -2.96 -7.82
C GLU A 82 -6.36 -3.92 -7.01
N LEU A 83 -6.77 -4.22 -5.78
CA LEU A 83 -6.19 -5.30 -4.99
C LEU A 83 -6.82 -6.64 -5.38
N ASP A 84 -6.03 -7.70 -5.43
CA ASP A 84 -6.53 -9.06 -5.41
C ASP A 84 -6.87 -9.43 -3.97
N LEU A 85 -8.16 -9.39 -3.65
CA LEU A 85 -8.67 -9.50 -2.28
C LEU A 85 -8.43 -10.88 -1.64
N ASP A 86 -8.10 -11.90 -2.40
CA ASP A 86 -7.74 -13.21 -1.88
C ASP A 86 -6.49 -13.17 -0.95
N TYR A 87 -5.63 -12.16 -1.13
CA TYR A 87 -4.44 -11.97 -0.29
C TYR A 87 -4.68 -11.15 0.98
N PHE A 88 -5.90 -10.64 1.18
CA PHE A 88 -6.26 -9.72 2.26
C PHE A 88 -7.51 -10.19 3.00
N VAL A 89 -7.68 -9.76 4.26
CA VAL A 89 -8.87 -10.08 5.07
C VAL A 89 -9.73 -8.86 5.38
N HIS A 90 -9.21 -7.65 5.21
CA HIS A 90 -9.87 -6.41 5.61
C HIS A 90 -11.24 -6.19 4.95
N HIS A 91 -11.46 -6.69 3.75
CA HIS A 91 -12.73 -6.56 3.03
C HIS A 91 -13.87 -7.39 3.64
N ALA A 92 -13.53 -8.49 4.35
CA ALA A 92 -14.47 -9.39 4.98
C ALA A 92 -14.55 -9.20 6.51
N GLU A 93 -13.39 -8.94 7.15
CA GLU A 93 -13.26 -8.85 8.60
C GLU A 93 -13.16 -7.41 9.10
N GLY A 94 -13.00 -6.45 8.19
CA GLY A 94 -12.70 -5.05 8.51
C GLY A 94 -11.24 -4.85 8.91
N ALA A 95 -10.85 -3.59 9.03
CA ALA A 95 -9.55 -3.16 9.56
C ALA A 95 -9.78 -2.58 10.96
N ALA A 96 -10.16 -3.44 11.91
CA ALA A 96 -10.43 -2.98 13.26
C ALA A 96 -9.16 -2.40 13.88
N MET A 97 -9.26 -1.19 14.40
CA MET A 97 -8.22 -0.54 15.18
C MET A 97 -8.63 -0.52 16.64
N THR A 98 -7.78 -1.06 17.50
CA THR A 98 -7.92 -1.01 18.97
C THR A 98 -6.80 -0.18 19.57
N TRP A 99 -6.93 0.16 20.85
CA TRP A 99 -5.90 0.88 21.59
C TRP A 99 -5.37 -0.01 22.71
N GLU A 100 -4.09 -0.33 22.65
CA GLU A 100 -3.41 -1.14 23.66
C GLU A 100 -2.22 -0.36 24.23
N GLY A 101 -2.24 -0.14 25.55
CA GLY A 101 -1.17 0.62 26.21
C GLY A 101 -1.00 2.06 25.69
N GLY A 102 -2.05 2.65 25.10
CA GLY A 102 -2.00 4.00 24.52
C GLY A 102 -1.50 4.06 23.06
N GLU A 103 -1.19 2.92 22.45
CA GLU A 103 -0.79 2.82 21.04
C GLU A 103 -1.93 2.20 20.21
N PRO A 104 -2.16 2.68 18.97
CA PRO A 104 -3.11 2.04 18.06
C PRO A 104 -2.57 0.70 17.56
N VAL A 105 -3.42 -0.31 17.60
CA VAL A 105 -3.13 -1.66 17.09
C VAL A 105 -4.13 -1.99 16.00
N ILE A 106 -3.64 -2.42 14.85
CA ILE A 106 -4.44 -2.88 13.72
C ILE A 106 -4.33 -4.40 13.66
N GLY A 107 -5.47 -5.09 13.54
CA GLY A 107 -5.54 -6.53 13.33
C GLY A 107 -4.77 -6.96 12.08
N THR A 108 -4.51 -8.24 11.94
CA THR A 108 -3.84 -8.79 10.76
C THR A 108 -4.66 -8.50 9.50
N LEU A 109 -4.03 -7.93 8.49
CA LEU A 109 -4.68 -7.51 7.23
C LEU A 109 -4.45 -8.48 6.08
N PHE A 110 -3.49 -9.40 6.19
CA PHE A 110 -3.16 -10.38 5.16
C PHE A 110 -3.80 -11.75 5.44
N SER A 111 -4.12 -12.45 4.37
CA SER A 111 -4.71 -13.80 4.41
C SER A 111 -3.63 -14.90 4.43
N PRO A 112 -3.99 -16.16 4.75
CA PRO A 112 -3.09 -17.31 4.58
C PRO A 112 -2.51 -17.45 3.18
N ARG A 113 -3.21 -16.99 2.14
CA ARG A 113 -2.73 -17.02 0.76
C ARG A 113 -1.47 -16.15 0.54
N LEU A 114 -1.29 -15.09 1.34
CA LEU A 114 -0.04 -14.34 1.30
C LEU A 114 1.13 -15.18 1.83
N ILE A 115 0.91 -15.97 2.88
CA ILE A 115 1.91 -16.92 3.42
C ILE A 115 2.27 -17.98 2.38
N GLU A 116 1.31 -18.52 1.65
CA GLU A 116 1.57 -19.45 0.53
C GLU A 116 2.43 -18.83 -0.57
N LEU A 117 2.28 -17.54 -0.81
CA LEU A 117 3.02 -16.82 -1.87
C LEU A 117 4.42 -16.41 -1.44
N LEU A 118 4.59 -15.87 -0.22
CA LEU A 118 5.84 -15.26 0.25
C LEU A 118 6.61 -16.13 1.27
N GLY A 119 5.98 -17.17 1.80
CA GLY A 119 6.49 -17.95 2.94
C GLY A 119 5.98 -17.41 4.28
N GLU A 120 6.46 -18.01 5.37
CA GLU A 120 6.05 -17.65 6.72
C GLU A 120 6.36 -16.18 7.05
N ALA A 121 5.41 -15.52 7.72
CA ALA A 121 5.59 -14.16 8.18
C ALA A 121 6.68 -14.08 9.25
N ARG A 122 7.47 -13.02 9.24
CA ARG A 122 8.52 -12.80 10.23
C ARG A 122 7.91 -12.57 11.62
N VAL A 123 8.36 -13.33 12.59
CA VAL A 123 8.00 -13.08 14.00
C VAL A 123 8.55 -11.68 14.40
N PRO A 124 7.74 -10.83 15.06
CA PRO A 124 8.19 -9.53 15.52
C PRO A 124 9.50 -9.62 16.31
N ARG A 125 10.44 -8.72 16.00
CA ARG A 125 11.81 -8.67 16.57
C ARG A 125 12.76 -9.82 16.22
N ALA A 126 12.33 -10.81 15.44
CA ALA A 126 13.24 -11.79 14.87
C ALA A 126 14.26 -11.12 13.91
N GLU A 127 15.33 -11.82 13.59
CA GLU A 127 16.35 -11.35 12.65
C GLU A 127 15.74 -11.03 11.27
N ILE A 128 16.20 -9.92 10.68
CA ILE A 128 15.86 -9.55 9.31
C ILE A 128 16.79 -10.32 8.38
N THR A 129 16.20 -11.11 7.48
CA THR A 129 16.95 -11.88 6.49
C THR A 129 16.96 -11.14 5.15
N LYS A 130 17.77 -11.64 4.21
CA LYS A 130 17.83 -11.12 2.83
C LYS A 130 16.48 -11.20 2.13
N GLN A 131 15.67 -12.21 2.41
CA GLN A 131 14.29 -12.31 1.90
C GLN A 131 13.45 -11.11 2.35
N HIS A 132 13.52 -10.73 3.62
CA HIS A 132 12.74 -9.61 4.15
C HIS A 132 13.15 -8.28 3.51
N GLU A 133 14.45 -8.08 3.27
CA GLU A 133 14.94 -6.90 2.54
C GLU A 133 14.45 -6.89 1.08
N ASP A 134 14.51 -8.03 0.39
CA ASP A 134 14.08 -8.15 -1.00
C ASP A 134 12.55 -7.96 -1.15
N VAL A 135 11.74 -8.45 -0.19
CA VAL A 135 10.29 -8.19 -0.15
C VAL A 135 10.00 -6.72 0.14
N ALA A 136 10.71 -6.08 1.07
CA ALA A 136 10.55 -4.65 1.33
C ALA A 136 10.88 -3.80 0.09
N ALA A 137 11.97 -4.14 -0.62
CA ALA A 137 12.33 -3.49 -1.88
C ALA A 137 11.26 -3.67 -2.97
N ALA A 138 10.70 -4.88 -3.09
CA ALA A 138 9.63 -5.17 -4.03
C ALA A 138 8.32 -4.47 -3.66
N LEU A 139 8.01 -4.33 -2.36
CA LEU A 139 6.87 -3.58 -1.88
C LEU A 139 6.95 -2.11 -2.31
N GLN A 140 8.09 -1.48 -2.07
CA GLN A 140 8.32 -0.10 -2.48
C GLN A 140 8.22 0.07 -3.99
N ALA A 141 8.83 -0.83 -4.77
CA ALA A 141 8.76 -0.78 -6.23
C ALA A 141 7.33 -0.99 -6.76
N MET A 142 6.52 -1.86 -6.14
CA MET A 142 5.13 -2.08 -6.54
C MET A 142 4.25 -0.86 -6.21
N LEU A 143 4.46 -0.24 -5.05
CA LEU A 143 3.79 1.00 -4.68
C LEU A 143 4.07 2.09 -5.72
N GLU A 144 5.34 2.32 -6.04
CA GLU A 144 5.77 3.32 -7.03
C GLU A 144 5.18 3.01 -8.42
N GLU A 145 5.12 1.73 -8.84
CA GLU A 145 4.52 1.32 -10.11
C GLU A 145 3.04 1.74 -10.19
N ALA A 146 2.28 1.49 -9.12
CA ALA A 146 0.86 1.85 -9.04
C ALA A 146 0.65 3.37 -8.99
N GLU A 147 1.43 4.07 -8.17
CA GLU A 147 1.34 5.53 -8.06
C GLU A 147 1.74 6.24 -9.36
N PHE A 148 2.83 5.83 -10.00
CA PHE A 148 3.23 6.42 -11.28
C PHE A 148 2.20 6.16 -12.38
N ALA A 149 1.52 5.01 -12.38
CA ALA A 149 0.44 4.75 -13.33
C ALA A 149 -0.72 5.74 -13.12
N LEU A 150 -1.11 5.97 -11.86
CA LEU A 150 -2.16 6.92 -11.51
C LEU A 150 -1.77 8.36 -11.81
N VAL A 151 -0.55 8.78 -11.47
CA VAL A 151 -0.04 10.14 -11.77
C VAL A 151 0.04 10.38 -13.28
N ARG A 152 0.49 9.39 -14.07
CA ARG A 152 0.49 9.49 -15.53
C ARG A 152 -0.92 9.59 -16.10
N LYS A 153 -1.90 8.87 -15.53
CA LYS A 153 -3.31 9.01 -15.87
C LYS A 153 -3.78 10.43 -15.60
N LEU A 154 -3.55 10.93 -14.38
CA LEU A 154 -3.94 12.28 -13.98
C LEU A 154 -3.36 13.36 -14.91
N ALA A 155 -2.07 13.25 -15.26
CA ALA A 155 -1.41 14.17 -16.17
C ALA A 155 -2.04 14.15 -17.58
N ARG A 156 -2.36 12.96 -18.10
CA ARG A 156 -3.05 12.82 -19.40
C ARG A 156 -4.45 13.42 -19.38
N ASP A 157 -5.22 13.13 -18.32
CA ASP A 157 -6.62 13.52 -18.22
C ASP A 157 -6.81 15.02 -17.99
N THR A 158 -5.84 15.68 -17.34
CA THR A 158 -5.94 17.09 -16.96
C THR A 158 -5.06 18.02 -17.78
N GLY A 159 -4.02 17.51 -18.43
CA GLY A 159 -2.99 18.32 -19.11
C GLY A 159 -2.13 19.14 -18.15
N GLN A 160 -2.23 18.93 -16.82
CA GLN A 160 -1.46 19.66 -15.82
C GLN A 160 -0.05 19.07 -15.66
N THR A 161 0.92 19.94 -15.35
CA THR A 161 2.32 19.58 -15.11
C THR A 161 2.75 19.77 -13.64
N THR A 162 1.90 20.36 -12.83
CA THR A 162 2.13 20.53 -11.38
C THR A 162 1.29 19.54 -10.62
N LEU A 163 1.93 18.77 -9.75
CA LEU A 163 1.29 17.77 -8.90
C LEU A 163 1.42 18.19 -7.43
N CYS A 164 0.31 18.06 -6.70
CA CYS A 164 0.28 18.09 -5.24
C CYS A 164 -0.21 16.73 -4.75
N MET A 165 0.47 16.15 -3.78
CA MET A 165 0.12 14.88 -3.16
C MET A 165 -0.07 15.08 -1.66
N ALA A 166 -0.98 14.32 -1.06
CA ALA A 166 -1.20 14.27 0.37
C ALA A 166 -1.75 12.91 0.79
N GLY A 167 -1.62 12.56 2.06
CA GLY A 167 -2.03 11.27 2.63
C GLY A 167 -0.86 10.42 3.06
N GLY A 168 -1.10 9.40 3.91
CA GLY A 168 -0.04 8.58 4.49
C GLY A 168 0.83 7.83 3.48
N VAL A 169 0.28 7.49 2.32
CA VAL A 169 1.03 6.80 1.24
C VAL A 169 1.93 7.79 0.47
N ALA A 170 1.58 9.08 0.46
CA ALA A 170 2.30 10.12 -0.27
C ALA A 170 3.45 10.75 0.55
N LEU A 171 3.60 10.38 1.82
CA LEU A 171 4.63 10.88 2.73
C LEU A 171 5.82 9.90 2.81
#